data_5106c8bf664d0bb4ab634ba5036ecc8a
#
_entry.id   5106c8bf664d0bb4ab634ba5036ecc8a
#
_cell.length_a   1.000
_cell.length_b   1.000
_cell.length_c   1.000
_cell.angle_alpha   90.00
_cell.angle_beta   90.00
_cell.angle_gamma   90.00
#
_symmetry.space_group_name_H-M   'P 1'
#
loop_
_entity.id
_entity.type
_entity.pdbx_description
1 polymer ?
#
loop_
_entity_poly.entity_id
_entity_poly.type
_entity_poly.pdbx_seq_one_letter_code
_entity_poly.pdbx_strand_id
1 'polypeptide(L)'
;MKKINKYLYIIFSILLVIPSIFYLYQKGTTAGFNIYFDFLLNKNIDKKISTTCFIVIFILLSVVYLRIIKEKNSFKNIKELIKYVFIVCSIFLFMLPWTSSDIFYYMGVGELDSQYGQNPYYITIEQYYSENSNKINDEIMEQAKDNFWANTTVVYGPISQIIFKLCTKISNKNINICIITFKFINILIHLLNCYLIYKIS
;
A
#
# COMPACT_ATOMS: atom_id res chain seq x y z
N MET A 1 19.54 23.97 10.13
CA MET A 1 19.00 22.70 10.65
C MET A 1 17.60 22.37 10.10
N LYS A 2 16.60 23.23 10.17
CA LYS A 2 15.20 22.96 9.73
C LYS A 2 15.05 22.37 8.31
N LYS A 3 15.78 22.92 7.32
CA LYS A 3 15.73 22.40 5.96
C LYS A 3 16.40 21.03 5.83
N ILE A 4 17.48 20.79 6.55
CA ILE A 4 18.26 19.55 6.50
C ILE A 4 17.41 18.36 6.93
N ASN A 5 16.65 18.47 8.04
CA ASN A 5 15.80 17.39 8.53
C ASN A 5 14.70 17.01 7.52
N LYS A 6 14.10 17.99 6.83
CA LYS A 6 13.11 17.71 5.76
C LYS A 6 13.73 16.95 4.58
N TYR A 7 14.92 17.33 4.15
CA TYR A 7 15.62 16.62 3.08
C TYR A 7 16.05 15.21 3.50
N LEU A 8 16.57 15.04 4.71
CA LEU A 8 16.92 13.70 5.24
C LEU A 8 15.71 12.78 5.29
N TYR A 9 14.54 13.28 5.69
CA TYR A 9 13.32 12.49 5.69
C TYR A 9 12.93 12.03 4.29
N ILE A 10 13.03 12.90 3.29
CA ILE A 10 12.78 12.56 1.89
C ILE A 10 13.79 11.50 1.40
N ILE A 11 15.08 11.68 1.70
CA ILE A 11 16.12 10.74 1.30
C ILE A 11 15.87 9.36 1.91
N PHE A 12 15.59 9.27 3.20
CA PHE A 12 15.29 7.99 3.85
C PHE A 12 14.00 7.35 3.34
N SER A 13 12.99 8.17 3.00
CA SER A 13 11.77 7.67 2.36
C SER A 13 12.07 7.05 0.99
N ILE A 14 12.90 7.69 0.17
CA ILE A 14 13.35 7.15 -1.11
C ILE A 14 14.13 5.84 -0.92
N LEU A 15 15.04 5.78 0.04
CA LEU A 15 15.82 4.58 0.33
C LEU A 15 14.93 3.39 0.70
N LEU A 16 13.81 3.61 1.40
CA LEU A 16 12.84 2.55 1.70
C LEU A 16 12.10 2.04 0.46
N VAL A 17 11.89 2.88 -0.55
CA VAL A 17 11.11 2.54 -1.74
C VAL A 17 11.96 1.91 -2.84
N ILE A 18 13.28 2.17 -2.87
CA ILE A 18 14.19 1.64 -3.90
C ILE A 18 14.04 0.13 -4.14
N PRO A 19 14.00 -0.75 -3.12
CA PRO A 19 13.85 -2.19 -3.35
C PRO A 19 12.54 -2.53 -4.08
N SER A 20 11.46 -1.81 -3.79
CA SER A 20 10.16 -2.01 -4.45
C SER A 20 10.21 -1.61 -5.94
N ILE A 21 10.84 -0.48 -6.26
CA ILE A 21 10.99 -0.01 -7.64
C ILE A 21 11.85 -1.00 -8.44
N PHE A 22 12.93 -1.47 -7.84
CA PHE A 22 13.82 -2.43 -8.49
C PHE A 22 13.13 -3.76 -8.77
N TYR A 23 12.30 -4.24 -7.83
CA TYR A 23 11.50 -5.43 -8.03
C TYR A 23 10.49 -5.27 -9.18
N LEU A 24 9.75 -4.16 -9.21
CA LEU A 24 8.79 -3.86 -10.29
C LEU A 24 9.49 -3.80 -11.66
N TYR A 25 10.68 -3.22 -11.72
CA TYR A 25 11.46 -3.16 -12.96
C TYR A 25 11.87 -4.54 -13.48
N GLN A 26 12.25 -5.47 -12.59
CA GLN A 26 12.74 -6.79 -13.01
C GLN A 26 11.62 -7.79 -13.32
N LYS A 27 10.52 -7.76 -12.58
CA LYS A 27 9.47 -8.78 -12.66
C LYS A 27 8.25 -8.32 -13.44
N GLY A 28 8.06 -7.01 -13.63
CA GLY A 28 6.90 -6.46 -14.35
C GLY A 28 5.55 -6.65 -13.66
N THR A 29 5.50 -7.43 -12.58
CA THR A 29 4.29 -7.71 -11.82
C THR A 29 4.56 -7.63 -10.32
N THR A 30 3.54 -7.28 -9.54
CA THR A 30 3.57 -7.33 -8.07
C THR A 30 3.14 -8.69 -7.53
N ALA A 31 3.26 -9.74 -8.32
CA ALA A 31 2.83 -11.08 -7.96
C ALA A 31 3.38 -11.45 -6.58
N GLY A 32 2.51 -11.38 -5.60
CA GLY A 32 2.61 -11.89 -4.24
C GLY A 32 3.70 -11.32 -3.33
N PHE A 33 3.28 -11.05 -2.12
CA PHE A 33 4.16 -10.73 -0.99
C PHE A 33 5.29 -11.78 -0.81
N ASN A 34 4.97 -13.05 -1.00
CA ASN A 34 5.94 -14.15 -0.92
C ASN A 34 7.00 -14.04 -2.01
N ILE A 35 6.62 -13.70 -3.25
CA ILE A 35 7.54 -13.58 -4.37
C ILE A 35 8.46 -12.35 -4.19
N TYR A 36 7.99 -11.27 -3.60
CA TYR A 36 8.82 -10.12 -3.27
C TYR A 36 9.91 -10.49 -2.25
N PHE A 37 9.54 -11.25 -1.21
CA PHE A 37 10.50 -11.79 -0.24
C PHE A 37 11.44 -12.80 -0.88
N ASP A 38 10.93 -13.69 -1.71
CA ASP A 38 11.73 -14.68 -2.45
C ASP A 38 12.68 -14.00 -3.43
N PHE A 39 12.27 -12.90 -4.07
CA PHE A 39 13.15 -12.09 -4.91
C PHE A 39 14.32 -11.49 -4.14
N LEU A 40 14.07 -10.91 -2.97
CA LEU A 40 15.12 -10.38 -2.10
C LEU A 40 16.03 -11.50 -1.57
N LEU A 41 15.49 -12.69 -1.33
CA LEU A 41 16.21 -13.86 -0.84
C LEU A 41 17.03 -14.54 -1.95
N ASN A 42 16.47 -14.69 -3.16
CA ASN A 42 17.12 -15.38 -4.29
C ASN A 42 18.34 -14.65 -4.88
N LYS A 43 18.60 -13.40 -4.46
CA LYS A 43 19.79 -12.65 -4.90
C LYS A 43 20.94 -12.66 -3.88
N ASN A 44 21.09 -13.70 -3.08
CA ASN A 44 22.16 -13.84 -2.07
C ASN A 44 22.19 -12.70 -1.01
N ILE A 45 21.11 -11.93 -0.89
CA ILE A 45 20.95 -11.00 0.22
C ILE A 45 20.35 -11.78 1.38
N ASP A 46 21.13 -11.99 2.43
CA ASP A 46 20.65 -12.64 3.65
C ASP A 46 19.40 -11.90 4.15
N LYS A 47 18.32 -12.66 4.39
CA LYS A 47 17.05 -12.15 4.92
C LYS A 47 17.28 -11.28 6.16
N LYS A 48 18.23 -11.67 7.02
CA LYS A 48 18.60 -10.89 8.20
C LYS A 48 19.14 -9.51 7.84
N ILE A 49 20.01 -9.43 6.81
CA ILE A 49 20.59 -8.16 6.37
C ILE A 49 19.50 -7.24 5.81
N SER A 50 18.63 -7.75 4.94
CA SER A 50 17.53 -6.96 4.37
C SER A 50 16.57 -6.43 5.45
N THR A 51 16.17 -7.29 6.38
CA THR A 51 15.30 -6.90 7.51
C THR A 51 15.99 -5.89 8.43
N THR A 52 17.29 -6.09 8.72
CA THR A 52 18.04 -5.17 9.55
C THR A 52 18.18 -3.79 8.88
N CYS A 53 18.50 -3.74 7.60
CA CYS A 53 18.58 -2.48 6.84
C CYS A 53 17.24 -1.72 6.88
N PHE A 54 16.13 -2.43 6.70
CA PHE A 54 14.81 -1.83 6.80
C PHE A 54 14.55 -1.24 8.18
N ILE A 55 14.79 -2.02 9.24
CA ILE A 55 14.58 -1.57 10.62
C ILE A 55 15.44 -0.32 10.91
N VAL A 56 16.71 -0.33 10.50
CA VAL A 56 17.61 0.82 10.69
C VAL A 56 17.09 2.05 9.97
N ILE A 57 16.68 1.94 8.69
CA ILE A 57 16.14 3.08 7.93
C ILE A 57 14.84 3.58 8.56
N PHE A 58 13.98 2.67 9.03
CA PHE A 58 12.74 3.03 9.71
C PHE A 58 12.97 3.77 11.03
N ILE A 59 13.96 3.36 11.83
CA ILE A 59 14.37 4.05 13.04
C ILE A 59 14.91 5.44 12.70
N LEU A 60 15.77 5.57 11.68
CA LEU A 60 16.29 6.87 11.22
C LEU A 60 15.19 7.80 10.77
N LEU A 61 14.21 7.30 10.00
CA LEU A 61 13.02 8.06 9.63
C LEU A 61 12.24 8.56 10.85
N SER A 62 12.03 7.69 11.83
CA SER A 62 11.31 8.03 13.06
C SER A 62 12.03 9.11 13.85
N VAL A 63 13.36 9.02 13.98
CA VAL A 63 14.18 10.05 14.66
C VAL A 63 14.09 11.40 13.93
N VAL A 64 14.20 11.40 12.60
CA VAL A 64 14.11 12.64 11.81
C VAL A 64 12.70 13.23 11.88
N TYR A 65 11.67 12.40 11.86
CA TYR A 65 10.27 12.82 12.06
C TYR A 65 10.07 13.54 13.41
N LEU A 66 10.56 12.94 14.50
CA LEU A 66 10.49 13.54 15.82
C LEU A 66 11.25 14.87 15.90
N ARG A 67 12.38 15.00 15.21
CA ARG A 67 13.10 16.28 15.11
C ARG A 67 12.29 17.34 14.37
N ILE A 68 11.64 16.99 13.25
CA ILE A 68 10.78 17.90 12.48
C ILE A 68 9.63 18.42 13.35
N ILE A 69 8.98 17.53 14.13
CA ILE A 69 7.86 17.92 15.02
C ILE A 69 8.33 18.83 16.15
N LYS A 70 9.47 18.53 16.76
CA LYS A 70 10.02 19.35 17.88
C LYS A 70 10.52 20.73 17.45
N GLU A 71 10.85 20.92 16.20
CA GLU A 71 11.32 22.21 15.69
C GLU A 71 10.13 23.19 15.55
N LYS A 72 10.08 24.22 16.41
CA LYS A 72 9.12 25.31 16.29
C LYS A 72 9.23 25.96 14.89
N ASN A 73 8.08 26.15 14.24
CA ASN A 73 7.99 26.74 12.89
C ASN A 73 8.78 25.96 11.82
N SER A 74 8.71 24.63 11.87
CA SER A 74 9.27 23.76 10.82
C SER A 74 8.68 24.06 9.45
N PHE A 75 7.40 24.44 9.39
CA PHE A 75 6.70 24.88 8.19
C PHE A 75 6.22 26.33 8.38
N LYS A 76 6.32 27.14 7.33
CA LYS A 76 5.91 28.55 7.35
C LYS A 76 4.38 28.70 7.39
N ASN A 77 3.67 27.79 6.76
CA ASN A 77 2.22 27.79 6.67
C ASN A 77 1.71 26.38 6.31
N ILE A 78 0.38 26.19 6.38
CA ILE A 78 -0.28 24.93 6.05
C ILE A 78 -0.03 24.47 4.61
N LYS A 79 0.09 25.38 3.66
CA LYS A 79 0.34 25.03 2.26
C LYS A 79 1.70 24.36 2.08
N GLU A 80 2.73 24.86 2.77
CA GLU A 80 4.06 24.25 2.78
C GLU A 80 4.02 22.85 3.42
N LEU A 81 3.29 22.69 4.51
CA LEU A 81 3.10 21.39 5.17
C LEU A 81 2.41 20.41 4.25
N ILE A 82 1.25 20.76 3.67
CA ILE A 82 0.50 19.88 2.77
C ILE A 82 1.35 19.48 1.55
N LYS A 83 2.06 20.44 0.95
CA LYS A 83 2.97 20.15 -0.16
C LYS A 83 4.06 19.14 0.23
N TYR A 84 4.65 19.30 1.41
CA TYR A 84 5.66 18.39 1.91
C TYR A 84 5.10 16.99 2.16
N VAL A 85 3.96 16.89 2.84
CA VAL A 85 3.26 15.61 3.07
C VAL A 85 2.90 14.95 1.76
N PHE A 86 2.39 15.69 0.78
CA PHE A 86 2.08 15.17 -0.55
C PHE A 86 3.32 14.58 -1.24
N ILE A 87 4.47 15.27 -1.19
CA ILE A 87 5.72 14.75 -1.78
C ILE A 87 6.13 13.43 -1.11
N VAL A 88 6.11 13.37 0.23
CA VAL A 88 6.48 12.17 0.97
C VAL A 88 5.51 11.01 0.66
N CYS A 89 4.22 11.27 0.68
CA CYS A 89 3.20 10.27 0.33
C CYS A 89 3.35 9.77 -1.11
N SER A 90 3.69 10.66 -2.05
CA SER A 90 3.94 10.28 -3.46
C SER A 90 5.13 9.34 -3.61
N ILE A 91 6.17 9.48 -2.79
CA ILE A 91 7.29 8.54 -2.76
C ILE A 91 6.78 7.15 -2.32
N PHE A 92 6.01 7.07 -1.24
CA PHE A 92 5.47 5.82 -0.74
C PHE A 92 4.41 5.17 -1.64
N LEU A 93 3.89 5.88 -2.63
CA LEU A 93 2.99 5.31 -3.63
C LEU A 93 3.63 4.12 -4.37
N PHE A 94 4.94 4.20 -4.62
CA PHE A 94 5.71 3.17 -5.32
C PHE A 94 6.26 2.06 -4.40
N MET A 95 6.00 2.13 -3.11
CA MET A 95 6.39 1.09 -2.17
C MET A 95 5.43 -0.09 -2.27
N LEU A 96 5.94 -1.32 -2.46
CA LEU A 96 5.12 -2.52 -2.45
C LEU A 96 4.57 -2.82 -1.04
N PRO A 97 3.40 -3.47 -0.93
CA PRO A 97 2.83 -3.89 0.34
C PRO A 97 3.58 -5.12 0.87
N TRP A 98 4.58 -4.92 1.71
CA TRP A 98 5.44 -5.99 2.22
C TRP A 98 5.32 -6.23 3.73
N THR A 99 4.59 -5.38 4.44
CA THR A 99 4.34 -5.53 5.88
C THR A 99 3.06 -6.30 6.20
N SER A 100 2.11 -6.35 5.27
CA SER A 100 0.85 -7.08 5.42
C SER A 100 0.31 -7.52 4.05
N SER A 101 -0.28 -8.71 4.01
CA SER A 101 -0.98 -9.24 2.84
C SER A 101 -2.45 -8.84 2.76
N ASP A 102 -2.97 -8.09 3.73
CA ASP A 102 -4.40 -7.75 3.82
C ASP A 102 -4.92 -6.98 2.61
N ILE A 103 -4.06 -6.20 1.96
CA ILE A 103 -4.43 -5.48 0.74
C ILE A 103 -4.93 -6.44 -0.35
N PHE A 104 -4.36 -7.63 -0.46
CA PHE A 104 -4.80 -8.62 -1.45
C PHE A 104 -6.20 -9.17 -1.13
N TYR A 105 -6.53 -9.31 0.16
CA TYR A 105 -7.89 -9.61 0.57
C TYR A 105 -8.87 -8.50 0.18
N TYR A 106 -8.53 -7.22 0.45
CA TYR A 106 -9.39 -6.08 0.08
C TYR A 106 -9.59 -5.99 -1.43
N MET A 107 -8.55 -6.28 -2.20
CA MET A 107 -8.61 -6.34 -3.65
C MET A 107 -9.52 -7.49 -4.12
N GLY A 108 -9.35 -8.70 -3.58
CA GLY A 108 -10.19 -9.86 -3.92
C GLY A 108 -11.67 -9.62 -3.61
N VAL A 109 -11.96 -9.04 -2.45
CA VAL A 109 -13.32 -8.65 -2.05
C VAL A 109 -13.93 -7.60 -2.98
N GLY A 110 -13.13 -6.58 -3.36
CA GLY A 110 -13.56 -5.57 -4.33
C GLY A 110 -13.78 -6.17 -5.72
N GLU A 111 -12.99 -7.14 -6.13
CA GLU A 111 -13.08 -7.83 -7.42
C GLU A 111 -14.34 -8.71 -7.49
N LEU A 112 -14.67 -9.43 -6.41
CA LEU A 112 -15.92 -10.18 -6.30
C LEU A 112 -17.14 -9.31 -6.62
N ASP A 113 -17.19 -8.11 -6.06
CA ASP A 113 -18.32 -7.19 -6.29
C ASP A 113 -18.21 -6.49 -7.65
N SER A 114 -17.03 -6.00 -8.05
CA SER A 114 -16.89 -5.13 -9.22
C SER A 114 -16.91 -5.85 -10.57
N GLN A 115 -16.29 -7.04 -10.64
CA GLN A 115 -16.09 -7.79 -11.88
C GLN A 115 -16.99 -9.01 -11.97
N TYR A 116 -17.27 -9.64 -10.82
CA TYR A 116 -18.05 -10.87 -10.79
C TYR A 116 -19.49 -10.69 -10.29
N GLY A 117 -19.85 -9.47 -9.84
CA GLY A 117 -21.21 -9.14 -9.39
C GLY A 117 -21.67 -9.92 -8.16
N GLN A 118 -20.71 -10.45 -7.38
CA GLN A 118 -21.00 -11.24 -6.18
C GLN A 118 -21.03 -10.32 -4.96
N ASN A 119 -21.90 -10.66 -4.00
CA ASN A 119 -21.97 -9.92 -2.76
C ASN A 119 -20.98 -10.51 -1.72
N PRO A 120 -19.87 -9.81 -1.38
CA PRO A 120 -18.84 -10.34 -0.50
C PRO A 120 -19.26 -10.47 0.97
N TYR A 121 -20.44 -10.01 1.33
CA TYR A 121 -21.03 -10.29 2.65
C TYR A 121 -21.62 -11.69 2.77
N TYR A 122 -21.85 -12.38 1.64
CA TYR A 122 -22.46 -13.72 1.61
C TYR A 122 -21.55 -14.78 1.01
N ILE A 123 -20.63 -14.40 0.12
CA ILE A 123 -19.74 -15.32 -0.60
C ILE A 123 -18.29 -14.97 -0.28
N THR A 124 -17.50 -15.99 0.07
CA THR A 124 -16.06 -15.81 0.33
C THR A 124 -15.26 -15.88 -0.99
N ILE A 125 -14.04 -15.36 -0.97
CA ILE A 125 -13.12 -15.42 -2.12
C ILE A 125 -12.82 -16.89 -2.45
N GLU A 126 -12.50 -17.71 -1.44
CA GLU A 126 -12.18 -19.12 -1.60
C GLU A 126 -13.35 -19.91 -2.19
N GLN A 127 -14.57 -19.70 -1.66
CA GLN A 127 -15.77 -20.36 -2.19
C GLN A 127 -15.99 -20.03 -3.66
N TYR A 128 -16.00 -18.73 -4.00
CA TYR A 128 -16.22 -18.30 -5.38
C TYR A 128 -15.14 -18.84 -6.33
N TYR A 129 -13.88 -18.79 -5.89
CA TYR A 129 -12.74 -19.26 -6.67
C TYR A 129 -12.82 -20.78 -6.92
N SER A 130 -13.13 -21.58 -5.91
CA SER A 130 -13.25 -23.04 -6.04
C SER A 130 -14.35 -23.48 -7.01
N GLU A 131 -15.47 -22.75 -7.02
CA GLU A 131 -16.62 -23.06 -7.90
C GLU A 131 -16.40 -22.58 -9.35
N ASN A 132 -15.52 -21.60 -9.58
CA ASN A 132 -15.38 -20.91 -10.87
C ASN A 132 -13.93 -20.85 -11.40
N SER A 133 -13.02 -21.65 -10.89
CA SER A 133 -11.58 -21.60 -11.21
C SER A 133 -11.28 -21.60 -12.71
N ASN A 134 -12.04 -22.38 -13.50
CA ASN A 134 -11.88 -22.46 -14.95
C ASN A 134 -12.28 -21.18 -15.72
N LYS A 135 -13.01 -20.27 -15.07
CA LYS A 135 -13.51 -19.02 -15.67
C LYS A 135 -12.74 -17.79 -15.18
N ILE A 136 -11.96 -17.96 -14.13
CA ILE A 136 -11.18 -16.88 -13.53
C ILE A 136 -9.84 -16.80 -14.25
N ASN A 137 -9.63 -15.70 -15.00
CA ASN A 137 -8.34 -15.32 -15.56
C ASN A 137 -8.01 -13.90 -15.05
N ASP A 138 -7.58 -13.82 -13.79
CA ASP A 138 -7.53 -12.59 -13.04
C ASP A 138 -6.43 -12.66 -11.97
N GLU A 139 -5.37 -11.87 -12.15
CA GLU A 139 -4.22 -11.84 -11.24
C GLU A 139 -4.61 -11.44 -9.81
N ILE A 140 -5.64 -10.60 -9.65
CA ILE A 140 -6.11 -10.16 -8.33
C ILE A 140 -6.73 -11.34 -7.58
N MET A 141 -7.62 -12.08 -8.24
CA MET A 141 -8.26 -13.24 -7.63
C MET A 141 -7.28 -14.38 -7.37
N GLU A 142 -6.33 -14.60 -8.27
CA GLU A 142 -5.24 -15.59 -8.08
C GLU A 142 -4.43 -15.29 -6.83
N GLN A 143 -4.14 -14.01 -6.58
CA GLN A 143 -3.39 -13.60 -5.40
C GLN A 143 -4.24 -13.58 -4.13
N ALA A 144 -5.52 -13.25 -4.26
CA ALA A 144 -6.43 -13.13 -3.12
C ALA A 144 -6.86 -14.48 -2.55
N LYS A 145 -6.95 -15.53 -3.38
CA LYS A 145 -7.35 -16.89 -2.92
C LYS A 145 -6.41 -17.47 -1.88
N ASP A 146 -5.11 -17.15 -1.97
CA ASP A 146 -4.07 -17.65 -1.05
C ASP A 146 -3.93 -16.78 0.21
N ASN A 147 -4.79 -15.75 0.36
CA ASN A 147 -4.78 -14.89 1.53
C ASN A 147 -5.38 -15.60 2.75
N PHE A 148 -4.82 -15.34 3.93
CA PHE A 148 -5.29 -15.93 5.20
C PHE A 148 -6.81 -15.72 5.45
N TRP A 149 -7.37 -14.61 4.95
CA TRP A 149 -8.78 -14.26 5.13
C TRP A 149 -9.68 -14.69 3.97
N ALA A 150 -9.15 -15.40 2.96
CA ALA A 150 -9.91 -15.75 1.76
C ALA A 150 -11.17 -16.60 2.01
N ASN A 151 -11.22 -17.34 3.12
CA ASN A 151 -12.33 -18.16 3.56
C ASN A 151 -13.34 -17.44 4.46
N THR A 152 -13.16 -16.12 4.67
CA THR A 152 -14.05 -15.32 5.50
C THR A 152 -14.86 -14.34 4.66
N THR A 153 -16.12 -14.11 5.04
CA THR A 153 -16.93 -13.03 4.46
C THR A 153 -16.49 -11.68 4.99
N VAL A 154 -16.82 -10.63 4.27
CA VAL A 154 -16.43 -9.26 4.61
C VAL A 154 -17.06 -8.80 5.93
N VAL A 155 -16.23 -8.27 6.80
CA VAL A 155 -16.63 -7.65 8.08
C VAL A 155 -16.60 -6.12 8.05
N TYR A 156 -16.14 -5.52 6.95
CA TYR A 156 -16.01 -4.07 6.81
C TYR A 156 -17.34 -3.43 6.42
N GLY A 157 -17.55 -2.19 6.87
CA GLY A 157 -18.76 -1.43 6.56
C GLY A 157 -18.88 -1.04 5.08
N PRO A 158 -20.07 -0.58 4.64
CA PRO A 158 -20.38 -0.34 3.23
C PRO A 158 -19.48 0.73 2.57
N ILE A 159 -19.00 1.71 3.33
CA ILE A 159 -18.07 2.72 2.78
C ILE A 159 -16.76 2.08 2.32
N SER A 160 -16.20 1.16 3.12
CA SER A 160 -14.99 0.41 2.75
C SER A 160 -15.23 -0.42 1.50
N GLN A 161 -16.40 -1.08 1.40
CA GLN A 161 -16.77 -1.88 0.22
C GLN A 161 -16.87 -1.04 -1.06
N ILE A 162 -17.44 0.17 -0.97
CA ILE A 162 -17.48 1.10 -2.10
C ILE A 162 -16.06 1.45 -2.55
N ILE A 163 -15.14 1.70 -1.61
CA ILE A 163 -13.74 1.99 -1.93
C ILE A 163 -13.08 0.79 -2.60
N PHE A 164 -13.25 -0.43 -2.04
CA PHE A 164 -12.67 -1.65 -2.60
C PHE A 164 -13.18 -1.89 -4.02
N LYS A 165 -14.48 -1.82 -4.22
CA LYS A 165 -15.13 -1.92 -5.53
C LYS A 165 -14.61 -0.89 -6.54
N LEU A 166 -14.47 0.37 -6.14
CA LEU A 166 -13.97 1.43 -7.02
C LEU A 166 -12.51 1.18 -7.42
N CYS A 167 -11.66 0.79 -6.48
CA CYS A 167 -10.25 0.49 -6.76
C CYS A 167 -10.10 -0.63 -7.78
N THR A 168 -10.82 -1.72 -7.59
CA THR A 168 -10.75 -2.88 -8.49
C THR A 168 -11.41 -2.60 -9.84
N LYS A 169 -12.51 -1.85 -9.88
CA LYS A 169 -13.12 -1.41 -11.14
C LYS A 169 -12.19 -0.55 -11.99
N ILE A 170 -11.45 0.39 -11.36
CA ILE A 170 -10.47 1.24 -12.05
C ILE A 170 -9.29 0.42 -12.56
N SER A 171 -8.85 -0.57 -11.80
CA SER A 171 -7.68 -1.39 -12.13
C SER A 171 -7.91 -2.35 -13.30
N ASN A 172 -9.16 -2.69 -13.59
CA ASN A 172 -9.53 -3.62 -14.65
C ASN A 172 -8.68 -4.91 -14.62
N LYS A 173 -8.67 -5.58 -13.47
CA LYS A 173 -7.93 -6.84 -13.20
C LYS A 173 -6.40 -6.72 -13.13
N ASN A 174 -5.84 -5.53 -13.32
CA ASN A 174 -4.41 -5.32 -13.18
C ASN A 174 -4.03 -5.06 -11.73
N ILE A 175 -3.28 -5.98 -11.12
CA ILE A 175 -2.91 -5.94 -9.72
C ILE A 175 -2.05 -4.72 -9.35
N ASN A 176 -1.13 -4.29 -10.23
CA ASN A 176 -0.26 -3.14 -9.99
C ASN A 176 -1.06 -1.85 -9.95
N ILE A 177 -1.97 -1.67 -10.91
CA ILE A 177 -2.87 -0.51 -10.96
C ILE A 177 -3.79 -0.51 -9.74
N CYS A 178 -4.27 -1.68 -9.31
CA CYS A 178 -5.12 -1.82 -8.14
C CYS A 178 -4.38 -1.34 -6.86
N ILE A 179 -3.17 -1.83 -6.62
CA ILE A 179 -2.35 -1.42 -5.47
C ILE A 179 -2.10 0.10 -5.47
N ILE A 180 -1.73 0.66 -6.62
CA ILE A 180 -1.49 2.10 -6.76
C ILE A 180 -2.77 2.89 -6.48
N THR A 181 -3.91 2.42 -6.98
CA THR A 181 -5.22 3.09 -6.78
C THR A 181 -5.63 3.08 -5.30
N PHE A 182 -5.49 1.95 -4.61
CA PHE A 182 -5.73 1.86 -3.16
C PHE A 182 -4.86 2.85 -2.38
N LYS A 183 -3.57 2.90 -2.67
CA LYS A 183 -2.65 3.83 -2.01
C LYS A 183 -2.96 5.28 -2.32
N PHE A 184 -3.30 5.59 -3.55
CA PHE A 184 -3.65 6.94 -3.96
C PHE A 184 -4.91 7.44 -3.23
N ILE A 185 -5.94 6.62 -3.14
CA ILE A 185 -7.15 6.97 -2.37
C ILE A 185 -6.81 7.19 -0.89
N ASN A 186 -5.99 6.34 -0.29
CA ASN A 186 -5.53 6.52 1.09
C ASN A 186 -4.75 7.83 1.28
N ILE A 187 -3.90 8.21 0.33
CA ILE A 187 -3.20 9.50 0.35
C ILE A 187 -4.19 10.66 0.31
N LEU A 188 -5.19 10.62 -0.55
CA LEU A 188 -6.21 11.67 -0.62
C LEU A 188 -6.99 11.80 0.69
N ILE A 189 -7.41 10.69 1.29
CA ILE A 189 -8.09 10.68 2.59
C ILE A 189 -7.17 11.24 3.67
N HIS A 190 -5.88 10.86 3.68
CA HIS A 190 -4.92 11.39 4.64
C HIS A 190 -4.74 12.91 4.52
N LEU A 191 -4.60 13.42 3.29
CA LEU A 191 -4.48 14.86 3.05
C LEU A 191 -5.74 15.62 3.46
N LEU A 192 -6.93 15.04 3.20
CA LEU A 192 -8.20 15.60 3.66
C LEU A 192 -8.26 15.66 5.19
N ASN A 193 -7.87 14.59 5.87
CA ASN A 193 -7.81 14.56 7.33
C ASN A 193 -6.85 15.62 7.89
N CYS A 194 -5.67 15.77 7.30
CA CYS A 194 -4.72 16.84 7.69
C CYS A 194 -5.34 18.23 7.54
N TYR A 195 -6.06 18.47 6.45
CA TYR A 195 -6.75 19.74 6.21
C TYR A 195 -7.90 19.98 7.20
N LEU A 196 -8.71 18.96 7.48
CA LEU A 196 -9.82 19.07 8.44
C LEU A 196 -9.32 19.33 9.87
N ILE A 197 -8.28 18.62 10.32
CA ILE A 197 -7.64 18.86 11.61
C ILE A 197 -7.16 20.31 11.72
N TYR A 198 -6.48 20.80 10.68
CA TYR A 198 -6.03 22.20 10.64
C TYR A 198 -7.19 23.20 10.72
N LYS A 199 -8.35 22.89 10.17
CA LYS A 199 -9.52 23.78 10.21
C LYS A 199 -10.22 23.82 11.56
N ILE A 200 -10.09 22.75 12.34
CA ILE A 200 -10.75 22.61 13.64
C ILE A 200 -9.84 23.12 14.78
N SER A 201 -8.52 23.04 14.61
CA SER A 201 -7.52 23.53 15.59
C SER A 201 -7.27 25.02 15.47
#